data_5f552ee448c7c15851d477419e6d61e1
#
_entry.id   5f552ee448c7c15851d477419e6d61e1
#
_cell.length_a   1.000
_cell.length_b   1.000
_cell.length_c   1.000
_cell.angle_alpha   90.00
_cell.angle_beta   90.00
_cell.angle_gamma   90.00
#
_symmetry.space_group_name_H-M   'P 1'
#
loop_
_entity.id
_entity.type
_entity.pdbx_description
1 polymer ?
#
loop_
_entity_poly.entity_id
_entity_poly.type
_entity_poly.pdbx_seq_one_letter_code
_entity_poly.pdbx_strand_id
1 'polypeptide(L)'
;MLILIELTDWQTIEKGYAVYRDCMYLPTKEKYQQKMQAYLQDAAIKIYGCFCETALKGLLVLRSFPQNQAELVGIAVEESSRRQGIGTFMLRQVMESCCLQAVFAETDEDAVEFYRKSGFSVEKHIETYDGKPVVRYTCRLEQYN
;
A
#
# COMPACT_ATOMS: atom_id res chain seq x y z
N MET A 1 16.69 -12.51 -2.16
CA MET A 1 16.40 -11.93 -0.84
C MET A 1 15.63 -10.63 -1.01
N LEU A 2 14.53 -10.48 -0.28
CA LEU A 2 13.72 -9.27 -0.32
C LEU A 2 14.21 -8.27 0.71
N ILE A 3 14.29 -7.01 0.30
CA ILE A 3 14.53 -5.91 1.23
C ILE A 3 13.51 -4.80 0.98
N LEU A 4 13.12 -4.13 2.05
CA LEU A 4 12.21 -2.99 1.99
C LEU A 4 12.96 -1.74 2.42
N ILE A 5 12.91 -0.69 1.60
CA ILE A 5 13.56 0.57 1.91
C ILE A 5 12.61 1.73 1.65
N GLU A 6 12.76 2.79 2.43
CA GLU A 6 12.04 4.03 2.19
C GLU A 6 12.61 4.70 0.96
N LEU A 7 11.72 5.13 0.05
CA LEU A 7 12.12 5.78 -1.18
C LEU A 7 11.94 7.27 -1.07
N THR A 8 13.03 8.02 -1.26
CA THR A 8 13.02 9.48 -1.28
C THR A 8 13.54 10.00 -2.61
N ASP A 9 14.04 9.12 -3.45
CA ASP A 9 14.67 9.43 -4.71
C ASP A 9 13.65 9.35 -5.85
N TRP A 10 13.44 10.49 -6.53
CA TRP A 10 12.44 10.55 -7.60
C TRP A 10 12.74 9.59 -8.75
N GLN A 11 14.02 9.39 -9.09
CA GLN A 11 14.38 8.49 -10.19
C GLN A 11 13.87 7.06 -9.95
N THR A 12 13.99 6.59 -8.72
CA THR A 12 13.51 5.26 -8.36
C THR A 12 11.98 5.23 -8.34
N ILE A 13 11.36 6.22 -7.70
CA ILE A 13 9.90 6.29 -7.59
C ILE A 13 9.24 6.39 -8.96
N GLU A 14 9.80 7.20 -9.84
CA GLU A 14 9.25 7.38 -11.18
C GLU A 14 9.15 6.06 -11.95
N LYS A 15 10.10 5.17 -11.75
CA LYS A 15 10.12 3.86 -12.41
C LYS A 15 9.08 2.90 -11.85
N GLY A 16 8.43 3.24 -10.75
CA GLY A 16 7.49 2.36 -10.07
C GLY A 16 6.10 2.29 -10.68
N TYR A 17 5.83 3.05 -11.75
CA TYR A 17 4.48 3.07 -12.32
C TYR A 17 3.99 1.67 -12.74
N ALA A 18 4.86 0.89 -13.38
CA ALA A 18 4.49 -0.46 -13.83
C ALA A 18 4.07 -1.37 -12.67
N VAL A 19 4.64 -1.14 -11.48
CA VAL A 19 4.28 -1.89 -10.27
C VAL A 19 2.99 -1.37 -9.65
N TYR A 20 2.86 -0.05 -9.54
CA TYR A 20 1.80 0.59 -8.77
C TYR A 20 0.48 0.77 -9.52
N ARG A 21 0.51 0.69 -10.85
CA ARG A 21 -0.64 1.00 -11.70
C ARG A 21 -1.90 0.21 -11.34
N ASP A 22 -1.74 -1.03 -10.91
CA ASP A 22 -2.87 -1.92 -10.65
C ASP A 22 -3.62 -1.58 -9.37
N CYS A 23 -3.07 -0.72 -8.51
CA CYS A 23 -3.80 -0.24 -7.34
C CYS A 23 -4.38 1.17 -7.56
N MET A 24 -4.34 1.67 -8.78
CA MET A 24 -4.90 2.98 -9.14
C MET A 24 -6.16 2.82 -9.96
N TYR A 25 -7.09 3.76 -9.75
CA TYR A 25 -8.31 3.85 -10.58
C TYR A 25 -7.97 4.56 -11.89
N LEU A 26 -8.28 3.92 -13.03
CA LEU A 26 -7.99 4.42 -14.37
C LEU A 26 -6.55 4.98 -14.47
N PRO A 27 -5.54 4.11 -14.29
CA PRO A 27 -4.16 4.57 -14.13
C PRO A 27 -3.59 5.17 -15.42
N THR A 28 -2.87 6.28 -15.25
CA THR A 28 -1.99 6.82 -16.28
C THR A 28 -0.66 7.16 -15.63
N LYS A 29 0.40 7.22 -16.42
CA LYS A 29 1.73 7.58 -15.92
C LYS A 29 1.71 8.98 -15.31
N GLU A 30 0.99 9.90 -15.92
CA GLU A 30 0.85 11.27 -15.43
C GLU A 30 0.18 11.32 -14.06
N LYS A 31 -0.93 10.58 -13.88
CA LYS A 31 -1.61 10.50 -12.58
C LYS A 31 -0.69 9.92 -11.52
N TYR A 32 0.07 8.90 -11.87
CA TYR A 32 1.03 8.30 -10.96
C TYR A 32 2.07 9.31 -10.50
N GLN A 33 2.67 10.03 -11.45
CA GLN A 33 3.69 11.02 -11.14
C GLN A 33 3.15 12.13 -10.24
N GLN A 34 1.95 12.63 -10.53
CA GLN A 34 1.31 13.66 -9.71
C GLN A 34 1.05 13.16 -8.30
N LYS A 35 0.56 11.94 -8.18
CA LYS A 35 0.25 11.32 -6.89
C LYS A 35 1.51 11.15 -6.05
N MET A 36 2.57 10.61 -6.64
CA MET A 36 3.82 10.36 -5.92
C MET A 36 4.52 11.65 -5.53
N GLN A 37 4.48 12.67 -6.39
CA GLN A 37 5.06 13.98 -6.05
C GLN A 37 4.33 14.61 -4.86
N ALA A 38 3.00 14.50 -4.83
CA ALA A 38 2.21 14.99 -3.70
C ALA A 38 2.57 14.25 -2.42
N TYR A 39 2.75 12.94 -2.48
CA TYR A 39 3.14 12.15 -1.32
C TYR A 39 4.52 12.57 -0.79
N LEU A 40 5.48 12.82 -1.68
CA LEU A 40 6.81 13.24 -1.25
C LEU A 40 6.82 14.59 -0.53
N GLN A 41 5.82 15.44 -0.78
CA GLN A 41 5.71 16.75 -0.14
C GLN A 41 4.93 16.70 1.18
N ASP A 42 4.34 15.56 1.52
CA ASP A 42 3.55 15.40 2.73
C ASP A 42 4.37 14.69 3.79
N ALA A 43 4.68 15.40 4.89
CA ALA A 43 5.52 14.87 5.95
C ALA A 43 4.91 13.63 6.64
N ALA A 44 3.59 13.46 6.56
CA ALA A 44 2.91 12.31 7.17
C ALA A 44 2.97 11.06 6.28
N ILE A 45 3.40 11.19 5.03
CA ILE A 45 3.39 10.07 4.07
C ILE A 45 4.80 9.60 3.76
N LYS A 46 4.98 8.28 3.75
CA LYS A 46 6.23 7.65 3.33
C LYS A 46 5.95 6.62 2.26
N ILE A 47 6.86 6.54 1.30
CA ILE A 47 6.82 5.59 0.20
C ILE A 47 7.92 4.57 0.42
N TYR A 48 7.58 3.28 0.32
CA TYR A 48 8.54 2.20 0.49
C TYR A 48 8.60 1.35 -0.78
N GLY A 49 9.79 0.92 -1.13
CA GLY A 49 9.99 -0.02 -2.23
C GLY A 49 10.54 -1.33 -1.72
N CYS A 50 10.03 -2.42 -2.27
CA CYS A 50 10.51 -3.77 -1.98
C CYS A 50 11.32 -4.24 -3.18
N PHE A 51 12.56 -4.63 -2.91
CA PHE A 51 13.51 -5.06 -3.96
C PHE A 51 13.90 -6.51 -3.76
N CYS A 52 14.03 -7.21 -4.87
CA CYS A 52 14.75 -8.48 -4.92
C CYS A 52 15.98 -8.23 -5.77
N GLU A 53 17.15 -8.29 -5.15
CA GLU A 53 18.40 -7.81 -5.76
C GLU A 53 18.23 -6.32 -6.14
N THR A 54 18.34 -5.98 -7.41
CA THR A 54 18.16 -4.59 -7.86
C THR A 54 16.78 -4.34 -8.46
N ALA A 55 15.93 -5.35 -8.53
CA ALA A 55 14.62 -5.25 -9.19
C ALA A 55 13.55 -4.81 -8.21
N LEU A 56 12.81 -3.76 -8.56
CA LEU A 56 11.67 -3.28 -7.77
C LEU A 56 10.49 -4.23 -7.95
N LYS A 57 10.07 -4.88 -6.88
CA LYS A 57 9.00 -5.88 -6.88
C LYS A 57 7.72 -5.40 -6.22
N GLY A 58 7.79 -4.39 -5.39
CA GLY A 58 6.61 -3.88 -4.71
C GLY A 58 6.76 -2.45 -4.27
N LEU A 59 5.61 -1.79 -4.07
CA LEU A 59 5.54 -0.44 -3.53
C LEU A 59 4.47 -0.41 -2.45
N LEU A 60 4.74 0.35 -1.39
CA LEU A 60 3.83 0.50 -0.27
C LEU A 60 3.85 1.97 0.16
N VAL A 61 2.68 2.54 0.37
CA VAL A 61 2.55 3.95 0.79
C VAL A 61 1.80 3.99 2.10
N LEU A 62 2.38 4.60 3.11
CA LEU A 62 1.79 4.75 4.45
C LEU A 62 1.58 6.22 4.79
N ARG A 63 0.47 6.50 5.47
CA ARG A 63 0.23 7.78 6.13
C ARG A 63 0.27 7.57 7.64
N SER A 64 1.10 8.32 8.33
CA SER A 64 1.24 8.21 9.78
C SER A 64 0.08 8.88 10.51
N PHE A 65 -0.36 8.24 11.60
CA PHE A 65 -1.39 8.76 12.50
C PHE A 65 -0.88 8.68 13.94
N PRO A 66 -1.52 9.41 14.88
CA PRO A 66 -1.12 9.34 16.28
C PRO A 66 -1.23 7.93 16.86
N GLN A 67 -0.52 7.70 17.98
CA GLN A 67 -0.55 6.45 18.73
C GLN A 67 0.03 5.26 17.94
N ASN A 68 1.06 5.54 17.14
CA ASN A 68 1.75 4.50 16.36
C ASN A 68 0.82 3.71 15.44
N GLN A 69 -0.11 4.42 14.80
CA GLN A 69 -1.01 3.86 13.81
C GLN A 69 -0.66 4.42 12.44
N ALA A 70 -1.03 3.72 11.39
CA ALA A 70 -0.83 4.18 10.03
C ALA A 70 -1.96 3.72 9.12
N GLU A 71 -2.25 4.53 8.13
CA GLU A 71 -3.14 4.14 7.04
C GLU A 71 -2.29 3.57 5.91
N LEU A 72 -2.67 2.41 5.41
CA LEU A 72 -2.08 1.86 4.19
C LEU A 72 -2.79 2.52 3.01
N VAL A 73 -2.14 3.54 2.45
CA VAL A 73 -2.71 4.33 1.36
C VAL A 73 -2.71 3.54 0.06
N GLY A 74 -1.67 2.75 -0.15
CA GLY A 74 -1.58 1.89 -1.32
C GLY A 74 -0.54 0.81 -1.12
N ILE A 75 -0.77 -0.33 -1.74
CA ILE A 75 0.17 -1.43 -1.78
C ILE A 75 0.03 -2.14 -3.11
N ALA A 76 1.14 -2.40 -3.77
CA ALA A 76 1.14 -3.09 -5.05
C ALA A 76 2.36 -3.98 -5.17
N VAL A 77 2.20 -5.11 -5.86
CA VAL A 77 3.27 -6.06 -6.16
C VAL A 77 3.31 -6.25 -7.67
N GLU A 78 4.50 -6.27 -8.23
CA GLU A 78 4.69 -6.52 -9.65
C GLU A 78 3.94 -7.80 -10.06
N GLU A 79 3.26 -7.74 -11.21
CA GLU A 79 2.36 -8.80 -11.64
C GLU A 79 3.03 -10.18 -11.65
N SER A 80 4.24 -10.27 -12.19
CA SER A 80 4.95 -11.56 -12.31
C SER A 80 5.44 -12.09 -10.95
N SER A 81 5.42 -11.26 -9.92
CA SER A 81 5.93 -11.62 -8.58
C SER A 81 4.82 -11.83 -7.56
N ARG A 82 3.56 -11.80 -7.98
CA ARG A 82 2.42 -11.99 -7.07
C ARG A 82 2.33 -13.43 -6.57
N ARG A 83 1.62 -13.62 -5.46
CA ARG A 83 1.40 -14.91 -4.81
C ARG A 83 2.67 -15.51 -4.23
N GLN A 84 3.69 -14.68 -3.99
CA GLN A 84 4.95 -15.10 -3.37
C GLN A 84 5.13 -14.50 -1.97
N GLY A 85 4.08 -13.90 -1.41
CA GLY A 85 4.12 -13.35 -0.06
C GLY A 85 4.79 -11.99 0.05
N ILE A 86 5.05 -11.30 -1.06
CA ILE A 86 5.74 -10.01 -1.04
C ILE A 86 4.93 -8.93 -0.34
N GLY A 87 3.62 -8.88 -0.59
CA GLY A 87 2.75 -7.91 0.08
C GLY A 87 2.76 -8.07 1.59
N THR A 88 2.63 -9.30 2.06
CA THR A 88 2.67 -9.61 3.50
C THR A 88 4.06 -9.30 4.08
N PHE A 89 5.11 -9.60 3.34
CA PHE A 89 6.48 -9.24 3.74
C PHE A 89 6.61 -7.73 3.97
N MET A 90 6.12 -6.93 3.01
CA MET A 90 6.18 -5.46 3.12
C MET A 90 5.43 -4.96 4.35
N LEU A 91 4.24 -5.50 4.60
CA LEU A 91 3.44 -5.11 5.76
C LEU A 91 4.15 -5.44 7.07
N ARG A 92 4.71 -6.64 7.18
CA ARG A 92 5.45 -7.03 8.39
C ARG A 92 6.66 -6.14 8.61
N GLN A 93 7.37 -5.82 7.54
CA GLN A 93 8.56 -4.98 7.64
C GLN A 93 8.24 -3.57 8.12
N VAL A 94 7.20 -2.92 7.58
CA VAL A 94 6.85 -1.57 8.03
C VAL A 94 6.29 -1.58 9.45
N MET A 95 5.50 -2.58 9.82
CA MET A 95 4.98 -2.67 11.18
C MET A 95 6.11 -2.81 12.19
N GLU A 96 7.10 -3.61 11.87
CA GLU A 96 8.25 -3.84 12.75
C GLU A 96 9.18 -2.62 12.78
N SER A 97 9.60 -2.12 11.63
CA SER A 97 10.58 -1.03 11.55
C SER A 97 10.01 0.31 12.03
N CYS A 98 8.71 0.54 11.86
CA CYS A 98 8.06 1.76 12.32
C CYS A 98 7.40 1.60 13.69
N CYS A 99 7.53 0.44 14.31
CA CYS A 99 6.92 0.14 15.62
C CYS A 99 5.41 0.41 15.63
N LEU A 100 4.72 0.03 14.55
CA LEU A 100 3.29 0.30 14.43
C LEU A 100 2.48 -0.67 15.28
N GLN A 101 1.46 -0.13 15.96
CA GLN A 101 0.51 -0.94 16.72
C GLN A 101 -0.64 -1.39 15.86
N ALA A 102 -1.00 -0.61 14.85
CA ALA A 102 -2.09 -0.97 13.95
C ALA A 102 -1.91 -0.30 12.59
N VAL A 103 -2.40 -0.99 11.57
CA VAL A 103 -2.49 -0.47 10.20
C VAL A 103 -3.93 -0.63 9.76
N PHE A 104 -4.50 0.41 9.15
CA PHE A 104 -5.85 0.33 8.62
C PHE A 104 -5.86 0.71 7.14
N ALA A 105 -6.87 0.24 6.42
CA ALA A 105 -7.00 0.50 4.99
C ALA A 105 -8.46 0.45 4.58
N GLU A 106 -8.78 1.16 3.50
CA GLU A 106 -10.07 1.05 2.82
C GLU A 106 -9.82 0.36 1.49
N THR A 107 -10.71 -0.56 1.10
CA THR A 107 -10.54 -1.29 -0.15
C THR A 107 -11.88 -1.71 -0.77
N ASP A 108 -11.83 -2.33 -1.92
CA ASP A 108 -12.99 -2.82 -2.67
C ASP A 108 -13.03 -4.35 -2.70
N GLU A 109 -14.03 -4.89 -3.39
CA GLU A 109 -14.20 -6.35 -3.50
C GLU A 109 -13.05 -7.04 -4.21
N ASP A 110 -12.40 -6.36 -5.15
CA ASP A 110 -11.32 -6.97 -5.93
C ASP A 110 -10.06 -7.17 -5.11
N ALA A 111 -9.81 -6.30 -4.12
CA ALA A 111 -8.58 -6.33 -3.34
C ALA A 111 -8.75 -6.88 -1.92
N VAL A 112 -9.99 -7.04 -1.44
CA VAL A 112 -10.24 -7.38 -0.03
C VAL A 112 -9.64 -8.73 0.39
N GLU A 113 -9.54 -9.69 -0.53
CA GLU A 113 -8.98 -11.01 -0.21
C GLU A 113 -7.50 -10.93 0.19
N PHE A 114 -6.73 -10.02 -0.42
CA PHE A 114 -5.35 -9.80 0.02
C PHE A 114 -5.31 -9.44 1.50
N TYR A 115 -6.21 -8.54 1.92
CA TYR A 115 -6.24 -8.09 3.32
C TYR A 115 -6.66 -9.21 4.26
N ARG A 116 -7.65 -10.01 3.89
CA ARG A 116 -8.06 -11.16 4.70
C ARG A 116 -6.92 -12.16 4.86
N LYS A 117 -6.23 -12.48 3.77
CA LYS A 117 -5.11 -13.43 3.80
C LYS A 117 -3.93 -12.92 4.60
N SER A 118 -3.77 -11.60 4.66
CA SER A 118 -2.68 -10.98 5.42
C SER A 118 -3.00 -10.80 6.91
N GLY A 119 -4.18 -11.22 7.35
CA GLY A 119 -4.53 -11.22 8.77
C GLY A 119 -5.34 -10.01 9.23
N PHE A 120 -5.78 -9.15 8.30
CA PHE A 120 -6.63 -8.01 8.65
C PHE A 120 -8.02 -8.48 9.06
N SER A 121 -8.60 -7.82 10.06
CA SER A 121 -10.03 -7.89 10.26
C SER A 121 -10.69 -7.00 9.21
N VAL A 122 -11.82 -7.45 8.67
CA VAL A 122 -12.46 -6.79 7.53
C VAL A 122 -13.92 -6.54 7.85
N GLU A 123 -14.37 -5.30 7.63
CA GLU A 123 -15.74 -4.91 7.84
C GLU A 123 -16.30 -4.32 6.56
N LYS A 124 -17.38 -4.92 6.05
CA LYS A 124 -18.06 -4.48 4.83
C LYS A 124 -19.01 -3.33 5.13
N HIS A 125 -19.02 -2.32 4.27
CA HIS A 125 -20.00 -1.25 4.36
C HIS A 125 -20.36 -0.74 2.96
N ILE A 126 -21.40 0.07 2.88
CA ILE A 126 -21.86 0.61 1.60
C ILE A 126 -21.72 2.13 1.66
N GLU A 127 -21.07 2.69 0.65
CA GLU A 127 -20.94 4.13 0.48
C GLU A 127 -21.67 4.57 -0.77
N THR A 128 -22.06 5.83 -0.84
CA THR A 128 -22.75 6.38 -2.00
C THR A 128 -21.80 7.29 -2.77
N TYR A 129 -21.57 6.98 -4.04
CA TYR A 129 -20.80 7.79 -4.96
C TYR A 129 -21.68 8.16 -6.14
N ASP A 130 -21.85 9.44 -6.41
CA ASP A 130 -22.69 9.95 -7.50
C ASP A 130 -24.11 9.35 -7.46
N GLY A 131 -24.67 9.21 -6.26
CA GLY A 131 -26.00 8.65 -6.07
C GLY A 131 -26.10 7.14 -6.21
N LYS A 132 -24.99 6.44 -6.40
CA LYS A 132 -24.96 4.99 -6.58
C LYS A 132 -24.32 4.31 -5.36
N PRO A 133 -24.89 3.18 -4.88
CA PRO A 133 -24.27 2.43 -3.79
C PRO A 133 -23.03 1.70 -4.28
N VAL A 134 -21.95 1.78 -3.50
CA VAL A 134 -20.69 1.08 -3.77
C VAL A 134 -20.28 0.32 -2.54
N VAL A 135 -19.94 -0.95 -2.69
CA VAL A 135 -19.45 -1.79 -1.60
C VAL A 135 -18.00 -1.45 -1.32
N ARG A 136 -17.70 -1.15 -0.05
CA ARG A 136 -16.35 -0.88 0.41
C ARG A 136 -16.07 -1.73 1.64
N TYR A 137 -14.79 -1.85 1.97
CA TYR A 137 -14.35 -2.62 3.12
C TYR A 137 -13.35 -1.80 3.92
N THR A 138 -13.58 -1.76 5.25
CA THR A 138 -12.61 -1.20 6.19
C THR A 138 -11.80 -2.35 6.76
N CYS A 139 -10.49 -2.26 6.66
CA CYS A 139 -9.58 -3.32 7.07
C CYS A 139 -8.67 -2.80 8.17
N ARG A 140 -8.41 -3.64 9.18
CA ARG A 140 -7.53 -3.27 10.29
C ARG A 140 -6.65 -4.45 10.67
N LEU A 141 -5.36 -4.17 10.82
CA LEU A 141 -4.37 -5.16 11.24
C LEU A 141 -3.74 -4.65 12.54
N GLU A 142 -3.87 -5.44 13.60
CA GLU A 142 -3.13 -5.18 14.82
C GLU A 142 -1.72 -5.74 14.67
N GLN A 143 -0.86 -5.43 15.62
CA GLN A 143 0.53 -5.86 15.59
C GLN A 143 0.63 -7.38 15.40
N TYR A 144 1.52 -7.81 14.51
CA TYR A 144 1.82 -9.24 14.38
C TYR A 144 2.51 -9.75 15.64
N ASN A 145 2.05 -10.87 16.10
CA ASN A 145 2.64 -11.53 17.28
C ASN A 145 3.46 -12.76 16.88
#